data_ad16892d06d536646d25215337418aa8
#
_entry.id   ad16892d06d536646d25215337418aa8
#
_cell.length_a   1.000
_cell.length_b   1.000
_cell.length_c   1.000
_cell.angle_alpha   90.00
_cell.angle_beta   90.00
_cell.angle_gamma   90.00
#
_symmetry.space_group_name_H-M   'P 1'
#
loop_
_entity.id
_entity.type
_entity.pdbx_description
1 polymer ?
#
loop_
_entity_poly.entity_id
_entity_poly.type
_entity_poly.pdbx_seq_one_letter_code
_entity_poly.pdbx_strand_id
1 'polypeptide(L)'
;MWVLFRAPTPTPDGQTAEDLYKKRVDWITPEMRESARELGCRFHRAWHAQDGSAFYALAFWESREGASAFFRLWEIESEPGEEAIVLEGDVGLVPLPADL
;
A
#
# COMPACT_ATOMS: atom_id res chain seq x y z
N MET A 1 0.08 11.65 -6.23
CA MET A 1 0.38 10.42 -6.99
C MET A 1 -0.33 9.24 -6.35
N TRP A 2 -1.20 8.59 -7.10
CA TRP A 2 -1.86 7.37 -6.65
C TRP A 2 -1.03 6.17 -7.06
N VAL A 3 -0.84 5.24 -6.12
CA VAL A 3 -0.11 4.00 -6.39
C VAL A 3 -0.98 2.82 -5.96
N LEU A 4 -1.20 1.90 -6.87
CA LEU A 4 -1.89 0.64 -6.60
C LEU A 4 -0.85 -0.48 -6.50
N PHE A 5 -0.85 -1.17 -5.37
CA PHE A 5 -0.06 -2.38 -5.17
C PHE A 5 -0.97 -3.58 -5.33
N ARG A 6 -0.53 -4.57 -6.10
CA ARG A 6 -1.29 -5.79 -6.33
C ARG A 6 -0.36 -6.98 -6.25
N ALA A 7 -0.72 -7.95 -5.43
CA ALA A 7 0.00 -9.21 -5.33
C ALA A 7 -0.96 -10.36 -5.63
N PRO A 8 -0.84 -10.98 -6.83
CA PRO A 8 -1.63 -12.18 -7.12
C PRO A 8 -1.33 -13.29 -6.12
N THR A 9 -2.37 -14.00 -5.70
CA THR A 9 -2.25 -15.03 -4.68
C THR A 9 -2.82 -16.38 -5.15
N PRO A 10 -2.28 -17.49 -4.64
CA PRO A 10 -1.16 -17.55 -3.69
C PRO A 10 0.14 -16.99 -4.31
N THR A 11 0.97 -16.38 -3.46
CA THR A 11 2.27 -15.90 -3.90
C THR A 11 3.20 -17.08 -4.23
N PRO A 12 4.34 -16.84 -4.93
CA PRO A 12 5.29 -17.93 -5.20
C PRO A 12 5.78 -18.66 -3.95
N ASP A 13 5.81 -17.97 -2.79
CA ASP A 13 6.18 -18.57 -1.51
C ASP A 13 4.97 -19.10 -0.70
N GLY A 14 3.79 -19.16 -1.31
CA GLY A 14 2.62 -19.82 -0.74
C GLY A 14 1.75 -18.98 0.18
N GLN A 15 1.93 -17.67 0.23
CA GLN A 15 1.08 -16.79 1.05
C GLN A 15 -0.27 -16.57 0.37
N THR A 16 -1.36 -16.60 1.15
CA THR A 16 -2.70 -16.27 0.66
C THR A 16 -2.94 -14.75 0.69
N ALA A 17 -3.99 -14.30 0.04
CA ALA A 17 -4.40 -12.90 0.08
C ALA A 17 -4.69 -12.44 1.51
N GLU A 18 -5.35 -13.28 2.29
CA GLU A 18 -5.66 -13.00 3.69
C GLU A 18 -4.38 -12.93 4.54
N ASP A 19 -3.40 -13.81 4.28
CA ASP A 19 -2.11 -13.77 4.95
C ASP A 19 -1.41 -12.44 4.74
N LEU A 20 -1.37 -11.96 3.50
CA LEU A 20 -0.74 -10.67 3.16
C LEU A 20 -1.49 -9.51 3.81
N TYR A 21 -2.81 -9.57 3.87
CA TYR A 21 -3.62 -8.55 4.53
C TYR A 21 -3.31 -8.48 6.03
N LYS A 22 -3.31 -9.62 6.72
CA LYS A 22 -3.01 -9.69 8.15
C LYS A 22 -1.59 -9.20 8.45
N LYS A 23 -0.64 -9.59 7.63
CA LYS A 23 0.75 -9.15 7.73
C LYS A 23 0.84 -7.62 7.64
N ARG A 24 0.10 -7.02 6.71
CA ARG A 24 0.08 -5.55 6.55
C ARG A 24 -0.54 -4.87 7.76
N VAL A 25 -1.64 -5.39 8.28
CA VAL A 25 -2.31 -4.84 9.48
C VAL A 25 -1.38 -4.89 10.69
N ASP A 26 -0.70 -6.00 10.90
CA ASP A 26 0.20 -6.17 12.04
C ASP A 26 1.46 -5.31 11.93
N TRP A 27 1.86 -5.00 10.72
CA TRP A 27 3.08 -4.29 10.42
C TRP A 27 2.96 -2.77 10.58
N ILE A 28 1.78 -2.19 10.33
CA ILE A 28 1.57 -0.75 10.42
C ILE A 28 1.43 -0.32 11.87
N THR A 29 2.48 0.28 12.40
CA THR A 29 2.50 0.84 13.77
C THR A 29 2.12 2.33 13.75
N PRO A 30 1.76 2.92 14.93
CA PRO A 30 1.55 4.36 15.02
C PRO A 30 2.76 5.17 14.56
N GLU A 31 3.97 4.73 14.88
CA GLU A 31 5.22 5.39 14.48
C GLU A 31 5.37 5.38 12.96
N MET A 32 5.05 4.27 12.32
CA MET A 32 5.09 4.16 10.86
C MET A 32 4.07 5.07 10.20
N ARG A 33 2.87 5.17 10.76
CA ARG A 33 1.82 6.08 10.26
C ARG A 33 2.28 7.52 10.31
N GLU A 34 2.87 7.93 11.43
CA GLU A 34 3.38 9.29 11.61
C GLU A 34 4.47 9.59 10.60
N SER A 35 5.42 8.67 10.44
CA SER A 35 6.51 8.78 9.47
C SER A 35 5.96 8.92 8.05
N ALA A 36 4.98 8.10 7.68
CA ALA A 36 4.36 8.16 6.35
C ALA A 36 3.70 9.52 6.12
N ARG A 37 2.97 10.02 7.12
CA ARG A 37 2.30 11.32 7.04
C ARG A 37 3.31 12.44 6.85
N GLU A 38 4.40 12.44 7.61
CA GLU A 38 5.45 13.44 7.50
C GLU A 38 6.12 13.44 6.12
N LEU A 39 6.22 12.26 5.50
CA LEU A 39 6.83 12.10 4.18
C LEU A 39 5.84 12.26 3.02
N GLY A 40 4.59 12.61 3.31
CA GLY A 40 3.62 13.00 2.30
C GLY A 40 2.58 11.97 1.93
N CYS A 41 2.44 10.88 2.69
CA CYS A 41 1.35 9.94 2.49
C CYS A 41 0.04 10.54 3.02
N ARG A 42 -0.98 10.60 2.16
CA ARG A 42 -2.27 11.19 2.52
C ARG A 42 -3.41 10.18 2.50
N PHE A 43 -3.17 8.98 2.00
CA PHE A 43 -4.17 7.93 1.94
C PHE A 43 -3.46 6.58 1.87
N HIS A 44 -3.95 5.61 2.62
CA HIS A 44 -3.52 4.22 2.50
C HIS A 44 -4.65 3.31 2.94
N ARG A 45 -5.02 2.36 2.10
CA ARG A 45 -5.93 1.28 2.44
C ARG A 45 -5.49 -0.01 1.79
N ALA A 46 -5.81 -1.10 2.44
CA ALA A 46 -5.47 -2.43 1.95
C ALA A 46 -6.69 -3.35 2.01
N TRP A 47 -6.75 -4.28 1.07
CA TRP A 47 -7.83 -5.25 0.97
C TRP A 47 -7.27 -6.60 0.52
N HIS A 48 -7.99 -7.67 0.84
CA HIS A 48 -7.79 -8.94 0.16
C HIS A 48 -9.05 -9.24 -0.64
N ALA A 49 -8.88 -9.80 -1.84
CA ALA A 49 -10.02 -10.17 -2.67
C ALA A 49 -10.82 -11.28 -1.99
N GLN A 50 -12.14 -11.19 -2.04
CA GLN A 50 -13.02 -12.17 -1.41
C GLN A 50 -12.81 -13.59 -1.95
N ASP A 51 -12.48 -13.69 -3.23
CA ASP A 51 -12.21 -14.97 -3.89
C ASP A 51 -10.77 -15.48 -3.69
N GLY A 52 -9.95 -14.77 -2.94
CA GLY A 52 -8.55 -15.14 -2.70
C GLY A 52 -7.59 -14.89 -3.86
N SER A 53 -8.01 -14.18 -4.90
CA SER A 53 -7.22 -14.02 -6.13
C SER A 53 -6.05 -13.06 -5.99
N ALA A 54 -6.12 -12.09 -5.09
CA ALA A 54 -5.05 -11.11 -4.91
C ALA A 54 -5.20 -10.32 -3.62
N PHE A 55 -4.09 -9.77 -3.16
CA PHE A 55 -4.03 -8.71 -2.16
C PHE A 55 -3.86 -7.38 -2.88
N TYR A 56 -4.50 -6.33 -2.36
CA TYR A 56 -4.44 -4.98 -2.92
C TYR A 56 -4.13 -3.96 -1.84
N ALA A 57 -3.38 -2.93 -2.20
CA ALA A 57 -3.21 -1.74 -1.38
C ALA A 57 -3.22 -0.51 -2.28
N LEU A 58 -3.90 0.54 -1.85
CA LEU A 58 -3.97 1.80 -2.59
C LEU A 58 -3.43 2.90 -1.69
N ALA A 59 -2.50 3.70 -2.21
CA ALA A 59 -1.88 4.79 -1.48
C ALA A 59 -1.85 6.07 -2.30
N PHE A 60 -1.97 7.20 -1.63
CA PHE A 60 -1.71 8.50 -2.24
C PHE A 60 -0.51 9.15 -1.55
N TRP A 61 0.47 9.53 -2.36
CA TRP A 61 1.67 10.24 -1.92
C TRP A 61 1.76 11.58 -2.62
N GLU A 62 2.13 12.63 -1.89
CA GLU A 62 2.32 13.96 -2.47
C GLU A 62 3.48 14.00 -3.45
N SER A 63 4.51 13.15 -3.24
CA SER A 63 5.67 13.08 -4.12
C SER A 63 6.24 11.68 -4.18
N ARG A 64 6.91 11.38 -5.28
CA ARG A 64 7.64 10.13 -5.46
C ARG A 64 8.81 10.04 -4.47
N GLU A 65 9.46 11.16 -4.22
CA GLU A 65 10.60 11.25 -3.32
C GLU A 65 10.20 10.90 -1.89
N GLY A 66 9.04 11.38 -1.44
CA GLY A 66 8.51 11.04 -0.12
C GLY A 66 8.23 9.55 0.03
N ALA A 67 7.60 8.95 -0.97
CA ALA A 67 7.33 7.52 -0.98
C ALA A 67 8.62 6.71 -0.93
N SER A 68 9.60 7.07 -1.76
CA SER A 68 10.89 6.38 -1.80
C SER A 68 11.64 6.50 -0.48
N ALA A 69 11.61 7.68 0.13
CA ALA A 69 12.24 7.91 1.44
C ALA A 69 11.60 7.03 2.51
N PHE A 70 10.28 6.90 2.50
CA PHE A 70 9.54 6.07 3.45
C PHE A 70 9.95 4.59 3.32
N PHE A 71 9.96 4.08 2.09
CA PHE A 71 10.31 2.68 1.85
C PHE A 71 11.75 2.37 2.28
N ARG A 72 12.67 3.29 2.06
CA ARG A 72 14.05 3.13 2.52
C ARG A 72 14.17 3.18 4.04
N LEU A 73 13.49 4.16 4.66
CA LEU A 73 13.56 4.35 6.11
C LEU A 73 13.09 3.12 6.87
N TRP A 74 12.03 2.49 6.41
CA TRP A 74 11.42 1.34 7.05
C TRP A 74 11.83 0.01 6.44
N GLU A 75 12.78 0.04 5.49
CA GLU A 75 13.32 -1.16 4.83
C GLU A 75 12.22 -2.05 4.26
N ILE A 76 11.26 -1.41 3.59
CA ILE A 76 10.10 -2.11 3.04
C ILE A 76 10.47 -2.79 1.73
N GLU A 77 10.23 -4.08 1.67
CA GLU A 77 10.43 -4.88 0.47
C GLU A 77 9.09 -5.30 -0.13
N SER A 78 9.05 -5.42 -1.45
CA SER A 78 7.87 -5.94 -2.14
C SER A 78 7.71 -7.43 -1.87
N GLU A 79 6.45 -7.88 -1.76
CA GLU A 79 6.16 -9.30 -1.72
C GLU A 79 6.47 -9.95 -3.07
N PRO A 80 6.83 -11.25 -3.10
CA PRO A 80 7.07 -11.93 -4.37
C PRO A 80 5.86 -11.83 -5.30
N GLY A 81 6.09 -11.37 -6.53
CA GLY A 81 5.03 -11.19 -7.53
C GLY A 81 4.19 -9.92 -7.37
N GLU A 82 4.52 -9.07 -6.41
CA GLU A 82 3.81 -7.82 -6.22
C GLU A 82 4.13 -6.81 -7.31
N GLU A 83 3.08 -6.14 -7.80
CA GLU A 83 3.19 -5.06 -8.78
C GLU A 83 2.87 -3.73 -8.12
N ALA A 84 3.60 -2.68 -8.49
CA ALA A 84 3.29 -1.31 -8.10
C ALA A 84 2.92 -0.53 -9.37
N ILE A 85 1.69 -0.03 -9.43
CA ILE A 85 1.15 0.64 -10.60
C ILE A 85 0.85 2.09 -10.25
N VAL A 86 1.50 3.04 -10.92
CA VAL A 86 1.18 4.46 -10.76
C VAL A 86 -0.04 4.77 -11.62
N LEU A 87 -1.07 5.36 -11.00
CA LEU A 87 -2.33 5.67 -11.64
C LEU A 87 -2.38 7.15 -12.01
N GLU A 88 -2.98 7.45 -13.14
CA GLU A 88 -3.16 8.81 -13.66
C GLU A 88 -4.61 9.03 -14.04
N GLY A 89 -5.00 10.31 -14.24
CA GLY A 89 -6.33 10.64 -14.71
C GLY A 89 -7.40 10.54 -13.65
N ASP A 90 -7.09 10.93 -12.42
CA ASP A 90 -8.02 10.88 -11.31
C ASP A 90 -9.30 11.69 -11.62
N VAL A 91 -10.46 11.03 -11.49
CA VAL A 91 -11.77 11.68 -11.55
C VAL A 91 -12.38 11.50 -10.14
N GLY A 92 -11.98 12.39 -9.23
CA GLY A 92 -12.39 12.30 -7.85
C GLY A 92 -13.83 12.80 -7.66
N LEU A 93 -14.68 11.94 -7.10
CA LEU A 93 -16.06 12.29 -6.72
C LEU A 93 -16.18 12.62 -5.23
N VAL A 94 -15.16 12.24 -4.45
CA VAL A 94 -15.12 12.51 -3.00
C VAL A 94 -13.74 13.00 -2.63
N PRO A 95 -13.63 13.87 -1.58
CA PRO A 95 -12.32 14.30 -1.09
C PRO A 95 -11.52 13.14 -0.53
N LEU A 96 -10.20 13.28 -0.51
CA LEU A 96 -9.33 12.35 0.20
C LEU A 96 -9.64 12.39 1.69
N PRO A 97 -9.63 11.22 2.38
CA PRO A 97 -9.68 11.21 3.83
C PRO A 97 -8.54 12.02 4.44
N ALA A 98 -8.80 12.67 5.58
CA ALA A 98 -7.80 13.48 6.26
C ALA A 98 -6.75 12.65 6.99
N ASP A 99 -7.02 11.38 7.24
CA ASP A 99 -6.15 10.47 7.99
C ASP A 99 -5.80 9.23 7.17
N LEU A 100 -4.75 8.61 7.58
CA LEU A 100 -4.30 7.35 7.00
C LEU A 100 -5.11 6.19 7.53
#